data_4ec302993080b38fc88f17289ab1e76a
#
_entry.id   4ec302993080b38fc88f17289ab1e76a
#
_cell.length_a   1.000
_cell.length_b   1.000
_cell.length_c   1.000
_cell.angle_alpha   90.00
_cell.angle_beta   90.00
_cell.angle_gamma   90.00
#
_symmetry.space_group_name_H-M   'P 1'
#
loop_
_entity.id
_entity.type
_entity.pdbx_description
1 polymer ?
#
loop_
_entity_poly.entity_id
_entity_poly.type
_entity_poly.pdbx_seq_one_letter_code
_entity_poly.pdbx_strand_id
1 'polypeptide(L)'
;MGLLLLSGTAMPWPDSPAMAQDVKNPGAAVEEFLSRGATALSEGAKAPDNRDKVTRSSAASNRRKGQRSVAQPKEAKEQKQLEAPPRTAYSASEAASASIPGIPGGRFWGDSEADFQKALPTVTGPWLALSSGGADGAYGAGVLIGLSQAGKRPAFSMVSGVSTGALMAPFVFAGSKYDPQLRAAYTTIFAGDVFELGPKGGESFFDTWPLRDLIAKQVTPELLVDVAAEHAKGRRLIVVTTDIDSERPMVWNMGAIASAGGENALKLFRQILLAAGSIPGAFPPVLIDVESQGKRFSEMHADGGMCAQFYVAPEALLASTSKYKLPADGIYLIINTQLTPDFSVTERSLLPIMIRGISVIVKTLTRSMVHQAYQAAKQGGVAFSLATIPTTFAEPARGAFDTEYMKALFNVGLEQGKNGTAFVSEPPAAWLRPSPASR
;
A
#
# COMPACT_ATOMS: atom_id res chain seq x y z
N MET A 1 -1.61 -55.79 -4.89
CA MET A 1 -2.31 -56.59 -3.89
C MET A 1 -2.07 -55.89 -2.57
N GLY A 2 -2.98 -55.19 -1.90
CA GLY A 2 -4.39 -55.17 -1.83
C GLY A 2 -4.93 -53.83 -1.40
N LEU A 3 -6.06 -53.49 -1.97
CA LEU A 3 -6.95 -52.38 -1.60
C LEU A 3 -7.57 -52.66 -0.22
N LEU A 4 -7.59 -51.69 0.67
CA LEU A 4 -8.48 -51.64 1.81
C LEU A 4 -9.34 -50.37 1.72
N LEU A 5 -10.57 -50.57 1.29
CA LEU A 5 -11.70 -49.65 1.39
C LEU A 5 -12.12 -49.56 2.86
N LEU A 6 -12.05 -48.39 3.47
CA LEU A 6 -12.74 -48.09 4.72
C LEU A 6 -13.93 -47.19 4.41
N SER A 7 -15.12 -47.79 4.47
CA SER A 7 -16.42 -47.16 4.49
C SER A 7 -16.58 -46.38 5.81
N GLY A 8 -16.52 -45.07 5.76
CA GLY A 8 -16.86 -44.18 6.88
C GLY A 8 -18.29 -43.68 6.73
N THR A 9 -19.13 -44.08 7.66
CA THR A 9 -20.52 -43.66 7.83
C THR A 9 -20.62 -42.18 8.11
N ALA A 10 -21.38 -41.47 7.29
CA ALA A 10 -21.75 -40.08 7.50
C ALA A 10 -22.68 -40.00 8.73
N MET A 11 -22.28 -39.19 9.72
CA MET A 11 -23.21 -38.77 10.77
C MET A 11 -24.09 -37.65 10.21
N PRO A 12 -25.40 -37.68 10.45
CA PRO A 12 -26.32 -36.63 10.06
C PRO A 12 -26.14 -35.39 10.98
N TRP A 13 -26.05 -34.25 10.38
CA TRP A 13 -26.14 -32.97 11.07
C TRP A 13 -27.59 -32.73 11.53
N PRO A 14 -27.83 -32.17 12.72
CA PRO A 14 -29.19 -31.90 13.15
C PRO A 14 -29.81 -30.76 12.33
N ASP A 15 -30.95 -31.05 11.73
CA ASP A 15 -31.84 -30.08 11.10
C ASP A 15 -32.31 -29.08 12.13
N SER A 16 -31.93 -27.83 12.03
CA SER A 16 -32.54 -26.69 12.71
C SER A 16 -33.35 -25.88 11.71
N PRO A 17 -34.68 -25.93 11.72
CA PRO A 17 -35.49 -25.07 10.90
C PRO A 17 -35.78 -23.78 11.64
N ALA A 18 -34.95 -22.75 11.50
CA ALA A 18 -35.32 -21.39 11.75
C ALA A 18 -34.20 -20.44 11.30
N MET A 19 -34.26 -19.92 10.10
CA MET A 19 -33.74 -18.65 9.57
C MET A 19 -33.74 -18.67 8.03
N ALA A 20 -34.84 -19.09 7.44
CA ALA A 20 -35.14 -18.81 6.04
C ALA A 20 -36.32 -17.80 6.00
N GLN A 21 -36.07 -16.56 6.38
CA GLN A 21 -36.99 -15.47 6.10
C GLN A 21 -36.25 -14.25 5.60
N ASP A 22 -36.57 -13.89 4.36
CA ASP A 22 -36.47 -12.58 3.72
C ASP A 22 -35.09 -11.90 3.59
N VAL A 23 -34.24 -12.43 2.74
CA VAL A 23 -33.28 -11.57 2.03
C VAL A 23 -33.92 -11.17 0.69
N LYS A 24 -34.85 -10.25 0.71
CA LYS A 24 -35.51 -9.72 -0.51
C LYS A 24 -34.64 -8.76 -1.31
N ASN A 25 -33.53 -8.28 -0.76
CA ASN A 25 -32.59 -7.42 -1.48
C ASN A 25 -31.20 -7.49 -0.87
N PRO A 26 -30.27 -8.28 -1.41
CA PRO A 26 -28.87 -8.32 -0.95
C PRO A 26 -28.17 -6.96 -0.99
N GLY A 27 -28.56 -6.07 -1.90
CA GLY A 27 -28.01 -4.72 -2.02
C GLY A 27 -28.38 -3.83 -0.83
N ALA A 28 -29.62 -3.92 -0.31
CA ALA A 28 -30.04 -3.12 0.83
C ALA A 28 -29.33 -3.49 2.14
N ALA A 29 -29.01 -4.77 2.34
CA ALA A 29 -28.24 -5.23 3.50
C ALA A 29 -26.77 -4.74 3.43
N VAL A 30 -26.19 -4.68 2.23
CA VAL A 30 -24.87 -4.11 1.99
C VAL A 30 -24.88 -2.61 2.19
N GLU A 31 -25.92 -1.88 1.73
CA GLU A 31 -26.05 -0.43 1.92
C GLU A 31 -26.22 -0.05 3.40
N GLU A 32 -27.03 -0.77 4.17
CA GLU A 32 -27.20 -0.53 5.61
C GLU A 32 -25.92 -0.82 6.38
N PHE A 33 -25.20 -1.86 5.99
CA PHE A 33 -23.91 -2.23 6.56
C PHE A 33 -22.81 -1.19 6.24
N LEU A 34 -22.72 -0.72 5.00
CA LEU A 34 -21.77 0.31 4.59
C LEU A 34 -22.06 1.65 5.27
N SER A 35 -23.34 2.01 5.47
CA SER A 35 -23.73 3.22 6.19
C SER A 35 -23.30 3.19 7.67
N ARG A 36 -23.39 2.04 8.33
CA ARG A 36 -22.95 1.86 9.73
C ARG A 36 -21.42 1.83 9.84
N GLY A 37 -20.74 1.18 8.90
CA GLY A 37 -19.27 1.17 8.82
C GLY A 37 -18.70 2.56 8.51
N ALA A 38 -19.34 3.31 7.62
CA ALA A 38 -18.97 4.67 7.28
C ALA A 38 -19.16 5.65 8.45
N THR A 39 -20.18 5.45 9.28
CA THR A 39 -20.41 6.27 10.49
C THR A 39 -19.28 6.03 11.51
N ALA A 40 -18.86 4.78 11.72
CA ALA A 40 -17.75 4.46 12.62
C ALA A 40 -16.39 5.02 12.10
N LEU A 41 -16.19 5.05 10.79
CA LEU A 41 -14.98 5.62 10.17
C LEU A 41 -15.02 7.16 10.15
N SER A 42 -16.22 7.78 10.01
CA SER A 42 -16.40 9.23 10.01
C SER A 42 -16.31 9.85 11.40
N GLU A 43 -16.68 9.12 12.45
CA GLU A 43 -16.53 9.55 13.85
C GLU A 43 -15.05 9.58 14.27
N GLY A 44 -14.20 8.70 13.72
CA GLY A 44 -12.75 8.76 13.87
C GLY A 44 -12.07 9.90 13.10
N ALA A 45 -12.75 10.49 12.11
CA ALA A 45 -12.20 11.54 11.25
C ALA A 45 -12.45 12.98 11.74
N LYS A 46 -13.16 13.18 12.85
CA LYS A 46 -13.37 14.52 13.41
C LYS A 46 -12.21 14.91 14.32
N ALA A 47 -11.39 15.84 13.85
CA ALA A 47 -10.40 16.51 14.69
C ALA A 47 -11.09 17.22 15.88
N PRO A 48 -10.46 17.26 17.08
CA PRO A 48 -11.02 17.99 18.21
C PRO A 48 -11.03 19.50 17.90
N ASP A 49 -12.20 20.07 17.80
CA ASP A 49 -12.39 21.53 17.67
C ASP A 49 -12.08 22.18 19.03
N ASN A 50 -10.87 22.71 19.15
CA ASN A 50 -10.45 23.50 20.31
C ASN A 50 -10.54 24.99 19.97
N ARG A 51 -11.75 25.53 19.93
CA ARG A 51 -11.97 26.98 19.94
C ARG A 51 -12.57 27.40 21.27
N ASP A 52 -11.75 28.14 21.98
CA ASP A 52 -12.06 28.73 23.27
C ASP A 52 -13.38 29.51 23.28
N LYS A 53 -14.15 29.26 24.36
CA LYS A 53 -15.33 29.98 24.76
C LYS A 53 -14.97 31.44 25.08
N VAL A 54 -15.46 32.36 24.28
CA VAL A 54 -15.64 33.73 24.72
C VAL A 54 -17.14 33.97 24.88
N THR A 55 -17.55 34.07 26.13
CA THR A 55 -18.86 34.51 26.59
C THR A 55 -19.14 35.93 26.15
N ARG A 56 -20.34 36.20 25.61
CA ARG A 56 -21.10 37.41 25.90
C ARG A 56 -22.60 37.17 25.70
N SER A 57 -23.31 37.60 26.77
CA SER A 57 -24.73 37.59 27.00
C SER A 57 -25.48 38.62 26.15
N SER A 58 -26.71 38.35 25.99
CA SER A 58 -27.94 39.19 26.20
C SER A 58 -28.84 39.31 24.99
N ALA A 59 -30.02 38.92 25.27
CA ALA A 59 -31.32 39.55 25.25
C ALA A 59 -32.16 39.45 23.98
N ALA A 60 -33.18 38.64 24.12
CA ALA A 60 -34.61 38.92 24.06
C ALA A 60 -35.25 39.32 22.72
N SER A 61 -36.34 38.58 22.47
CA SER A 61 -37.66 39.05 22.09
C SER A 61 -38.13 39.00 20.64
N ASN A 62 -39.09 38.21 20.48
CA ASN A 62 -40.46 38.39 19.95
C ASN A 62 -40.83 37.71 18.62
N ARG A 63 -41.79 36.78 18.83
CA ARG A 63 -43.04 36.52 18.08
C ARG A 63 -43.17 37.06 16.65
N ARG A 64 -43.53 36.18 15.71
CA ARG A 64 -44.87 36.15 15.08
C ARG A 64 -45.11 34.91 14.22
N LYS A 65 -46.39 34.51 14.31
CA LYS A 65 -47.10 33.45 13.57
C LYS A 65 -47.13 33.71 12.05
N GLY A 66 -47.16 32.62 11.28
CA GLY A 66 -48.14 32.57 10.22
C GLY A 66 -47.65 31.99 8.89
N GLN A 67 -48.25 30.93 8.57
CA GLN A 67 -48.76 30.51 7.26
C GLN A 67 -48.04 29.40 6.49
N ARG A 68 -48.89 28.43 6.25
CA ARG A 68 -48.78 27.27 5.35
C ARG A 68 -48.16 27.63 4.02
N SER A 69 -47.19 26.83 3.58
CA SER A 69 -46.84 26.68 2.20
C SER A 69 -46.89 25.21 1.84
N VAL A 70 -47.60 24.96 0.75
CA VAL A 70 -47.88 23.68 0.11
C VAL A 70 -46.61 23.00 -0.29
N ALA A 71 -46.48 21.72 0.10
CA ALA A 71 -45.38 20.85 -0.33
C ALA A 71 -45.53 20.58 -1.84
N GLN A 72 -44.55 21.05 -2.60
CA GLN A 72 -44.31 20.54 -3.97
C GLN A 72 -43.56 19.21 -3.88
N PRO A 73 -43.85 18.22 -4.71
CA PRO A 73 -43.11 16.97 -4.77
C PRO A 73 -41.70 17.29 -5.26
N LYS A 74 -40.70 16.95 -4.46
CA LYS A 74 -39.33 16.90 -4.93
C LYS A 74 -39.23 15.76 -5.98
N GLU A 75 -39.12 16.14 -7.23
CA GLU A 75 -38.68 15.23 -8.28
C GLU A 75 -37.33 14.63 -7.83
N ALA A 76 -37.35 13.34 -7.58
CA ALA A 76 -36.13 12.54 -7.45
C ALA A 76 -35.44 12.58 -8.82
N LYS A 77 -34.41 13.42 -8.94
CA LYS A 77 -33.47 13.32 -10.08
C LYS A 77 -32.82 11.94 -9.94
N GLU A 78 -33.21 11.02 -10.84
CA GLU A 78 -32.44 9.82 -11.13
C GLU A 78 -31.03 10.27 -11.41
N GLN A 79 -30.10 10.05 -10.47
CA GLN A 79 -28.68 10.15 -10.73
C GLN A 79 -28.34 9.00 -11.68
N LYS A 80 -28.25 9.34 -12.96
CA LYS A 80 -27.72 8.47 -13.99
C LYS A 80 -26.35 8.00 -13.52
N GLN A 81 -26.21 6.71 -13.24
CA GLN A 81 -24.95 6.07 -12.92
C GLN A 81 -24.00 6.41 -14.07
N LEU A 82 -22.95 7.18 -13.79
CA LEU A 82 -21.91 7.48 -14.77
C LEU A 82 -21.12 6.19 -14.95
N GLU A 83 -21.52 5.37 -15.92
CA GLU A 83 -20.68 4.26 -16.36
C GLU A 83 -19.34 4.83 -16.84
N ALA A 84 -18.26 4.29 -16.32
CA ALA A 84 -16.94 4.65 -16.80
C ALA A 84 -16.82 4.37 -18.30
N PRO A 85 -16.19 5.24 -19.10
CA PRO A 85 -16.07 5.03 -20.52
C PRO A 85 -15.35 3.70 -20.80
N PRO A 86 -15.81 2.95 -21.83
CA PRO A 86 -15.20 1.65 -22.14
C PRO A 86 -13.72 1.84 -22.49
N ARG A 87 -12.87 0.98 -21.94
CA ARG A 87 -11.43 0.96 -22.22
C ARG A 87 -11.17 0.40 -23.62
N THR A 88 -10.13 0.88 -24.28
CA THR A 88 -9.66 0.29 -25.55
C THR A 88 -9.20 -1.15 -25.28
N ALA A 89 -9.85 -2.11 -25.96
CA ALA A 89 -9.48 -3.52 -25.82
C ALA A 89 -8.06 -3.77 -26.34
N TYR A 90 -7.31 -4.62 -25.66
CA TYR A 90 -5.97 -5.05 -26.05
C TYR A 90 -5.75 -6.52 -25.70
N SER A 91 -4.73 -7.12 -26.30
CA SER A 91 -4.38 -8.53 -26.12
C SER A 91 -3.20 -8.70 -25.14
N ALA A 92 -3.01 -9.92 -24.63
CA ALA A 92 -1.87 -10.26 -23.80
C ALA A 92 -0.51 -10.00 -24.50
N SER A 93 -0.43 -10.18 -25.84
CA SER A 93 0.79 -9.88 -26.59
C SER A 93 1.05 -8.37 -26.71
N GLU A 94 0.02 -7.55 -26.83
CA GLU A 94 0.13 -6.09 -26.80
C GLU A 94 0.55 -5.61 -25.39
N ALA A 95 -0.02 -6.17 -24.31
CA ALA A 95 0.41 -5.88 -22.94
C ALA A 95 1.87 -6.25 -22.72
N ALA A 96 2.29 -7.45 -23.16
CA ALA A 96 3.65 -7.93 -22.98
C ALA A 96 4.71 -7.03 -23.62
N SER A 97 4.39 -6.38 -24.75
CA SER A 97 5.29 -5.51 -25.50
C SER A 97 5.04 -4.01 -25.27
N ALA A 98 4.09 -3.65 -24.41
CA ALA A 98 3.73 -2.27 -24.18
C ALA A 98 4.85 -1.48 -23.46
N SER A 99 4.99 -0.22 -23.83
CA SER A 99 5.98 0.70 -23.29
C SER A 99 5.35 2.08 -23.00
N ILE A 100 6.04 2.88 -22.22
CA ILE A 100 5.63 4.27 -22.02
C ILE A 100 6.11 5.12 -23.20
N PRO A 101 5.23 5.82 -23.89
CA PRO A 101 5.61 6.69 -25.00
C PRO A 101 6.69 7.69 -24.61
N GLY A 102 7.83 7.68 -25.32
CA GLY A 102 8.93 8.61 -25.10
C GLY A 102 9.81 8.33 -23.87
N ILE A 103 9.56 7.26 -23.11
CA ILE A 103 10.34 6.90 -21.92
C ILE A 103 10.83 5.44 -22.02
N PRO A 104 11.88 5.17 -22.81
CA PRO A 104 12.44 3.83 -22.94
C PRO A 104 13.00 3.35 -21.59
N GLY A 105 12.73 2.08 -21.24
CA GLY A 105 13.17 1.51 -19.97
C GLY A 105 12.47 2.06 -18.74
N GLY A 106 11.35 2.78 -18.90
CA GLY A 106 10.54 3.32 -17.79
C GLY A 106 9.81 2.24 -16.99
N ARG A 107 9.67 1.03 -17.54
CA ARG A 107 8.98 -0.09 -16.87
C ARG A 107 9.48 -1.44 -17.38
N PHE A 108 9.22 -2.48 -16.59
CA PHE A 108 9.45 -3.88 -16.97
C PHE A 108 8.58 -4.82 -16.11
N TRP A 109 8.38 -6.05 -16.59
CA TRP A 109 7.62 -7.06 -15.82
C TRP A 109 8.43 -7.55 -14.62
N GLY A 110 7.87 -7.41 -13.43
CA GLY A 110 8.57 -7.70 -12.17
C GLY A 110 8.83 -9.19 -11.92
N ASP A 111 8.15 -10.08 -12.64
CA ASP A 111 8.33 -11.54 -12.61
C ASP A 111 9.26 -12.05 -13.73
N SER A 112 9.73 -11.16 -14.63
CA SER A 112 10.62 -11.51 -15.75
C SER A 112 12.10 -11.38 -15.34
N GLU A 113 12.83 -12.50 -15.29
CA GLU A 113 14.27 -12.52 -15.03
C GLU A 113 15.06 -11.74 -16.09
N ALA A 114 14.71 -11.93 -17.37
CA ALA A 114 15.39 -11.29 -18.48
C ALA A 114 15.22 -9.76 -18.44
N ASP A 115 14.01 -9.29 -18.15
CA ASP A 115 13.72 -7.85 -18.06
C ASP A 115 14.41 -7.23 -16.85
N PHE A 116 14.41 -7.92 -15.71
CA PHE A 116 15.11 -7.49 -14.50
C PHE A 116 16.61 -7.32 -14.76
N GLN A 117 17.27 -8.35 -15.34
CA GLN A 117 18.69 -8.32 -15.63
C GLN A 117 19.05 -7.25 -16.66
N LYS A 118 18.18 -6.99 -17.64
CA LYS A 118 18.35 -5.91 -18.61
C LYS A 118 18.18 -4.52 -17.99
N ALA A 119 17.20 -4.35 -17.10
CA ALA A 119 16.89 -3.05 -16.49
C ALA A 119 17.89 -2.68 -15.37
N LEU A 120 18.43 -3.68 -14.66
CA LEU A 120 19.28 -3.52 -13.47
C LEU A 120 20.60 -4.32 -13.58
N PRO A 121 21.37 -4.18 -14.66
CA PRO A 121 22.46 -5.13 -14.97
C PRO A 121 23.61 -5.11 -13.96
N THR A 122 23.88 -4.00 -13.28
CA THR A 122 25.08 -3.85 -12.43
C THR A 122 24.88 -2.81 -11.32
N VAL A 123 23.77 -2.89 -10.60
CA VAL A 123 23.57 -2.00 -9.45
C VAL A 123 24.22 -2.62 -8.22
N THR A 124 25.54 -2.40 -8.07
CA THR A 124 26.30 -2.82 -6.88
C THR A 124 26.03 -1.89 -5.70
N GLY A 125 26.39 -2.32 -4.48
CA GLY A 125 26.17 -1.56 -3.27
C GLY A 125 24.91 -1.99 -2.50
N PRO A 126 24.54 -1.29 -1.42
CA PRO A 126 23.41 -1.69 -0.58
C PRO A 126 22.07 -1.42 -1.27
N TRP A 127 21.17 -2.41 -1.22
CA TRP A 127 19.80 -2.31 -1.71
C TRP A 127 18.83 -2.17 -0.55
N LEU A 128 17.84 -1.29 -0.70
CA LEU A 128 16.75 -1.11 0.26
C LEU A 128 15.42 -1.52 -0.39
N ALA A 129 14.69 -2.41 0.27
CA ALA A 129 13.32 -2.74 -0.07
C ALA A 129 12.38 -2.29 1.04
N LEU A 130 11.39 -1.45 0.67
CA LEU A 130 10.37 -0.89 1.55
C LEU A 130 9.05 -1.60 1.28
N SER A 131 8.51 -2.25 2.30
CA SER A 131 7.29 -3.03 2.14
C SER A 131 6.02 -2.20 2.13
N SER A 132 4.93 -2.85 1.73
CA SER A 132 3.57 -2.43 2.02
C SER A 132 3.34 -2.27 3.54
N GLY A 133 2.19 -1.67 3.92
CA GLY A 133 1.82 -1.55 5.33
C GLY A 133 0.87 -0.38 5.66
N GLY A 134 0.45 0.43 4.69
CA GLY A 134 -0.46 1.56 4.93
C GLY A 134 0.08 2.54 5.98
N ALA A 135 -0.70 2.78 7.03
CA ALA A 135 -0.33 3.64 8.17
C ALA A 135 0.94 3.17 8.90
N ASP A 136 1.20 1.87 8.90
CA ASP A 136 2.37 1.28 9.55
C ASP A 136 3.69 1.67 8.88
N GLY A 137 3.67 2.28 7.69
CA GLY A 137 4.81 2.96 7.06
C GLY A 137 5.51 3.98 7.96
N ALA A 138 4.82 4.48 8.98
CA ALA A 138 5.38 5.33 10.02
C ALA A 138 6.62 4.71 10.68
N TYR A 139 6.64 3.38 10.87
CA TYR A 139 7.81 2.66 11.39
C TYR A 139 9.04 2.84 10.51
N GLY A 140 8.91 2.51 9.21
CA GLY A 140 10.03 2.60 8.26
C GLY A 140 10.53 4.03 8.08
N ALA A 141 9.63 5.02 8.03
CA ALA A 141 9.99 6.42 8.01
C ALA A 141 10.80 6.81 9.25
N GLY A 142 10.38 6.37 10.43
CA GLY A 142 11.11 6.55 11.68
C GLY A 142 12.51 5.96 11.63
N VAL A 143 12.64 4.68 11.24
CA VAL A 143 13.94 3.99 11.12
C VAL A 143 14.89 4.76 10.22
N LEU A 144 14.45 5.16 9.02
CA LEU A 144 15.29 5.85 8.04
C LEU A 144 15.74 7.22 8.53
N ILE A 145 14.85 7.98 9.16
CA ILE A 145 15.20 9.29 9.74
C ILE A 145 16.12 9.12 10.95
N GLY A 146 15.90 8.10 11.79
CA GLY A 146 16.78 7.77 12.90
C GLY A 146 18.22 7.47 12.44
N LEU A 147 18.35 6.66 11.36
CA LEU A 147 19.64 6.39 10.74
C LEU A 147 20.31 7.66 10.20
N SER A 148 19.52 8.56 9.57
CA SER A 148 20.04 9.86 9.09
C SER A 148 20.58 10.70 10.23
N GLN A 149 19.82 10.82 11.32
CA GLN A 149 20.22 11.59 12.51
C GLN A 149 21.48 11.04 13.20
N ALA A 150 21.66 9.71 13.13
CA ALA A 150 22.87 9.05 13.62
C ALA A 150 24.06 9.09 12.63
N GLY A 151 23.89 9.64 11.42
CA GLY A 151 24.89 9.61 10.36
C GLY A 151 25.20 8.19 9.84
N LYS A 152 24.27 7.24 10.02
CA LYS A 152 24.44 5.81 9.68
C LYS A 152 23.59 5.34 8.51
N ARG A 153 22.79 6.22 7.90
CA ARG A 153 21.95 5.85 6.76
C ARG A 153 22.82 5.55 5.53
N PRO A 154 22.79 4.32 4.98
CA PRO A 154 23.56 3.99 3.78
C PRO A 154 23.09 4.80 2.56
N ALA A 155 24.00 5.09 1.65
CA ALA A 155 23.64 5.56 0.31
C ALA A 155 23.19 4.35 -0.52
N PHE A 156 21.90 4.02 -0.44
CA PHE A 156 21.35 2.85 -1.13
C PHE A 156 21.50 2.99 -2.65
N SER A 157 22.10 1.99 -3.29
CA SER A 157 22.26 1.93 -4.75
C SER A 157 20.94 1.62 -5.44
N MET A 158 20.07 0.86 -4.80
CA MET A 158 18.70 0.62 -5.23
C MET A 158 17.75 0.87 -4.06
N VAL A 159 16.65 1.57 -4.34
CA VAL A 159 15.50 1.69 -3.44
C VAL A 159 14.28 1.18 -4.17
N SER A 160 13.65 0.17 -3.63
CA SER A 160 12.36 -0.36 -4.11
C SER A 160 11.25 -0.08 -3.12
N GLY A 161 10.04 0.18 -3.61
CA GLY A 161 8.88 0.43 -2.77
C GLY A 161 7.62 -0.22 -3.28
N VAL A 162 6.81 -0.71 -2.34
CA VAL A 162 5.48 -1.29 -2.57
C VAL A 162 4.48 -0.59 -1.65
N SER A 163 3.32 -0.14 -2.18
CA SER A 163 2.28 0.51 -1.40
C SER A 163 2.83 1.73 -0.63
N THR A 164 2.66 1.81 0.69
CA THR A 164 3.24 2.87 1.52
C THR A 164 4.77 2.98 1.34
N GLY A 165 5.46 1.85 1.10
CA GLY A 165 6.89 1.85 0.75
C GLY A 165 7.18 2.57 -0.56
N ALA A 166 6.28 2.49 -1.55
CA ALA A 166 6.38 3.24 -2.80
C ALA A 166 6.24 4.75 -2.58
N LEU A 167 5.34 5.15 -1.67
CA LEU A 167 5.12 6.56 -1.35
C LEU A 167 6.33 7.19 -0.65
N MET A 168 7.08 6.44 0.16
CA MET A 168 8.29 6.96 0.83
C MET A 168 9.55 6.84 -0.03
N ALA A 169 9.61 5.90 -0.97
CA ALA A 169 10.81 5.57 -1.73
C ALA A 169 11.47 6.77 -2.47
N PRO A 170 10.74 7.69 -3.13
CA PRO A 170 11.34 8.85 -3.79
C PRO A 170 12.12 9.77 -2.83
N PHE A 171 11.56 10.04 -1.66
CA PHE A 171 12.20 10.89 -0.64
C PHE A 171 13.45 10.23 -0.07
N VAL A 172 13.35 8.93 0.19
CA VAL A 172 14.48 8.12 0.67
C VAL A 172 15.61 8.08 -0.34
N PHE A 173 15.29 7.90 -1.61
CA PHE A 173 16.24 7.84 -2.72
C PHE A 173 16.92 9.18 -2.99
N ALA A 174 16.17 10.28 -2.97
CA ALA A 174 16.68 11.63 -3.17
C ALA A 174 17.55 12.13 -2.00
N GLY A 175 17.48 11.49 -0.83
CA GLY A 175 18.41 11.73 0.27
C GLY A 175 17.80 12.44 1.49
N SER A 176 18.60 12.58 2.54
CA SER A 176 18.16 13.04 3.88
C SER A 176 17.64 14.49 3.90
N LYS A 177 17.88 15.28 2.88
CA LYS A 177 17.26 16.62 2.76
C LYS A 177 15.72 16.56 2.70
N TYR A 178 15.15 15.40 2.33
CA TYR A 178 13.71 15.15 2.30
C TYR A 178 13.17 14.48 3.58
N ASP A 179 13.99 14.30 4.60
CA ASP A 179 13.54 13.72 5.88
C ASP A 179 12.43 14.55 6.57
N PRO A 180 12.39 15.89 6.47
CA PRO A 180 11.25 16.66 6.99
C PRO A 180 9.92 16.32 6.29
N GLN A 181 9.91 16.18 4.98
CA GLN A 181 8.73 15.79 4.19
C GLN A 181 8.30 14.37 4.53
N LEU A 182 9.27 13.44 4.61
CA LEU A 182 9.02 12.05 5.00
C LEU A 182 8.43 11.98 6.41
N ARG A 183 8.94 12.75 7.37
CA ARG A 183 8.37 12.83 8.71
C ARG A 183 6.93 13.33 8.66
N ALA A 184 6.67 14.45 7.98
CA ALA A 184 5.34 15.04 7.90
C ALA A 184 4.33 14.03 7.32
N ALA A 185 4.69 13.32 6.24
CA ALA A 185 3.84 12.33 5.59
C ALA A 185 3.40 11.17 6.50
N TYR A 186 4.12 10.91 7.61
CA TYR A 186 3.82 9.80 8.51
C TYR A 186 3.51 10.22 9.96
N THR A 187 3.49 11.51 10.28
CA THR A 187 3.21 12.00 11.63
C THR A 187 2.15 13.09 11.70
N THR A 188 1.69 13.61 10.56
CA THR A 188 0.73 14.71 10.54
C THR A 188 -0.55 14.43 9.77
N ILE A 189 -0.57 13.38 8.95
CA ILE A 189 -1.73 13.00 8.15
C ILE A 189 -2.73 12.19 8.98
N PHE A 190 -3.98 12.21 8.54
CA PHE A 190 -5.09 11.40 9.04
C PHE A 190 -5.91 10.83 7.87
N ALA A 191 -6.92 10.01 8.14
CA ALA A 191 -7.70 9.32 7.11
C ALA A 191 -8.26 10.25 6.02
N GLY A 192 -8.74 11.44 6.39
CA GLY A 192 -9.28 12.42 5.45
C GLY A 192 -8.26 13.03 4.49
N ASP A 193 -6.97 12.93 4.76
CA ASP A 193 -5.90 13.32 3.84
C ASP A 193 -5.59 12.23 2.81
N VAL A 194 -6.11 11.01 3.02
CA VAL A 194 -5.82 9.85 2.17
C VAL A 194 -7.04 9.46 1.34
N PHE A 195 -8.23 9.44 1.93
CA PHE A 195 -9.45 9.02 1.25
C PHE A 195 -10.71 9.68 1.81
N GLU A 196 -11.77 9.66 1.01
CA GLU A 196 -13.14 9.97 1.41
C GLU A 196 -14.11 8.90 0.90
N LEU A 197 -15.39 8.99 1.30
CA LEU A 197 -16.38 8.04 0.79
C LEU A 197 -16.57 8.22 -0.72
N GLY A 198 -16.40 7.13 -1.46
CA GLY A 198 -16.62 7.08 -2.89
C GLY A 198 -18.11 7.20 -3.28
N PRO A 199 -18.39 7.48 -4.56
CA PRO A 199 -19.75 7.52 -5.06
C PRO A 199 -20.38 6.12 -5.01
N LYS A 200 -21.69 6.06 -4.73
CA LYS A 200 -22.45 4.80 -4.75
C LYS A 200 -22.38 4.17 -6.14
N GLY A 201 -22.02 2.88 -6.20
CA GLY A 201 -21.88 2.14 -7.45
C GLY A 201 -20.60 2.45 -8.23
N GLY A 202 -19.59 3.06 -7.59
CA GLY A 202 -18.28 3.28 -8.18
C GLY A 202 -17.41 2.01 -8.19
N GLU A 203 -16.18 2.15 -8.66
CA GLU A 203 -15.18 1.07 -8.78
C GLU A 203 -14.57 0.66 -7.43
N SER A 204 -14.87 1.41 -6.34
CA SER A 204 -14.30 1.23 -5.01
C SER A 204 -15.21 1.81 -3.91
N PHE A 205 -14.95 1.43 -2.66
CA PHE A 205 -15.66 1.98 -1.51
C PHE A 205 -15.28 3.43 -1.19
N PHE A 206 -14.04 3.82 -1.47
CA PHE A 206 -13.50 5.15 -1.18
C PHE A 206 -12.95 5.78 -2.46
N ASP A 207 -12.91 7.12 -2.48
CA ASP A 207 -12.20 7.90 -3.48
C ASP A 207 -10.84 8.34 -2.89
N THR A 208 -9.82 8.41 -3.73
CA THR A 208 -8.45 8.77 -3.36
C THR A 208 -8.02 10.14 -3.88
N TRP A 209 -8.98 11.03 -4.19
CA TRP A 209 -8.59 12.39 -4.60
C TRP A 209 -7.78 13.12 -3.52
N PRO A 210 -8.00 12.91 -2.16
CA PRO A 210 -7.14 13.54 -1.16
C PRO A 210 -5.70 13.04 -1.25
N LEU A 211 -5.49 11.72 -1.40
CA LEU A 211 -4.14 11.16 -1.61
C LEU A 211 -3.49 11.67 -2.88
N ARG A 212 -4.24 11.80 -3.98
CA ARG A 212 -3.74 12.38 -5.24
C ARG A 212 -3.26 13.81 -5.03
N ASP A 213 -4.01 14.63 -4.29
CA ASP A 213 -3.65 16.01 -3.98
C ASP A 213 -2.44 16.07 -3.04
N LEU A 214 -2.36 15.17 -2.06
CA LEU A 214 -1.21 15.05 -1.17
C LEU A 214 0.05 14.67 -1.96
N ILE A 215 -0.03 13.67 -2.84
CA ILE A 215 1.06 13.30 -3.76
C ILE A 215 1.46 14.49 -4.63
N ALA A 216 0.50 15.23 -5.19
CA ALA A 216 0.76 16.38 -6.04
C ALA A 216 1.51 17.53 -5.30
N LYS A 217 1.23 17.70 -4.01
CA LYS A 217 1.91 18.70 -3.15
C LYS A 217 3.33 18.26 -2.79
N GLN A 218 3.54 16.97 -2.52
CA GLN A 218 4.81 16.45 -2.01
C GLN A 218 5.78 16.05 -3.13
N VAL A 219 5.28 15.55 -4.25
CA VAL A 219 6.07 15.14 -5.42
C VAL A 219 6.19 16.35 -6.36
N THR A 220 7.19 17.17 -6.11
CA THR A 220 7.42 18.42 -6.84
C THR A 220 8.37 18.22 -8.04
N PRO A 221 8.45 19.15 -8.98
CA PRO A 221 9.46 19.14 -10.04
C PRO A 221 10.89 19.03 -9.51
N GLU A 222 11.19 19.69 -8.39
CA GLU A 222 12.52 19.65 -7.75
C GLU A 222 12.87 18.25 -7.26
N LEU A 223 11.90 17.52 -6.67
CA LEU A 223 12.11 16.12 -6.29
C LEU A 223 12.45 15.26 -7.51
N LEU A 224 11.77 15.47 -8.65
CA LEU A 224 12.09 14.73 -9.87
C LEU A 224 13.50 15.03 -10.38
N VAL A 225 13.93 16.28 -10.34
CA VAL A 225 15.30 16.68 -10.71
C VAL A 225 16.32 15.97 -9.83
N ASP A 226 16.09 15.90 -8.52
CA ASP A 226 16.96 15.17 -7.59
C ASP A 226 16.97 13.67 -7.84
N VAL A 227 15.81 13.06 -8.08
CA VAL A 227 15.70 11.64 -8.45
C VAL A 227 16.45 11.36 -9.75
N ALA A 228 16.32 12.22 -10.76
CA ALA A 228 17.05 12.09 -12.02
C ALA A 228 18.57 12.22 -11.83
N ALA A 229 19.02 13.15 -10.98
CA ALA A 229 20.43 13.32 -10.65
C ALA A 229 21.02 12.09 -9.95
N GLU A 230 20.28 11.49 -9.03
CA GLU A 230 20.71 10.24 -8.38
C GLU A 230 20.68 9.03 -9.34
N HIS A 231 19.71 9.00 -10.24
CA HIS A 231 19.66 8.00 -11.30
C HIS A 231 20.87 8.08 -12.25
N ALA A 232 21.28 9.28 -12.62
CA ALA A 232 22.45 9.52 -13.46
C ALA A 232 23.77 9.02 -12.83
N LYS A 233 23.84 8.92 -11.49
CA LYS A 233 24.96 8.32 -10.74
C LYS A 233 24.95 6.78 -10.78
N GLY A 234 24.04 6.16 -11.49
CA GLY A 234 23.89 4.70 -11.57
C GLY A 234 22.96 4.08 -10.52
N ARG A 235 22.39 4.89 -9.60
CA ARG A 235 21.41 4.41 -8.62
C ARG A 235 20.05 4.13 -9.27
N ARG A 236 19.24 3.30 -8.63
CA ARG A 236 17.90 2.92 -9.15
C ARG A 236 16.82 3.13 -8.10
N LEU A 237 15.77 3.86 -8.50
CA LEU A 237 14.51 3.98 -7.77
C LEU A 237 13.46 3.20 -8.53
N ILE A 238 12.87 2.20 -7.89
CA ILE A 238 11.82 1.38 -8.48
C ILE A 238 10.58 1.34 -7.59
N VAL A 239 9.41 1.34 -8.23
CA VAL A 239 8.10 1.23 -7.60
C VAL A 239 7.37 0.07 -8.24
N VAL A 240 6.60 -0.68 -7.46
CA VAL A 240 5.85 -1.83 -7.95
C VAL A 240 4.35 -1.54 -7.87
N THR A 241 3.66 -1.84 -8.96
CA THR A 241 2.20 -1.92 -9.01
C THR A 241 1.76 -3.28 -9.52
N THR A 242 0.50 -3.63 -9.34
CA THR A 242 -0.10 -4.80 -10.00
C THR A 242 -0.85 -4.34 -11.23
N ASP A 243 -0.52 -4.87 -12.41
CA ASP A 243 -1.39 -4.81 -13.58
C ASP A 243 -2.51 -5.82 -13.38
N ILE A 244 -3.74 -5.31 -13.17
CA ILE A 244 -4.90 -6.14 -12.85
C ILE A 244 -5.29 -7.02 -14.04
N ASP A 245 -5.18 -6.49 -15.26
CA ASP A 245 -5.59 -7.21 -16.45
C ASP A 245 -4.69 -8.41 -16.76
N SER A 246 -3.41 -8.30 -16.42
CA SER A 246 -2.40 -9.35 -16.63
C SER A 246 -2.15 -10.20 -15.38
N GLU A 247 -2.68 -9.81 -14.21
CA GLU A 247 -2.43 -10.43 -12.89
C GLU A 247 -0.92 -10.53 -12.56
N ARG A 248 -0.13 -9.51 -12.98
CA ARG A 248 1.33 -9.54 -12.89
C ARG A 248 1.89 -8.28 -12.22
N PRO A 249 3.05 -8.40 -11.54
CA PRO A 249 3.74 -7.23 -11.02
C PRO A 249 4.38 -6.41 -12.13
N MET A 250 4.09 -5.12 -12.17
CA MET A 250 4.76 -4.14 -13.02
C MET A 250 5.76 -3.35 -12.19
N VAL A 251 7.02 -3.35 -12.60
CA VAL A 251 8.09 -2.57 -11.98
C VAL A 251 8.34 -1.31 -12.79
N TRP A 252 8.27 -0.16 -12.14
CA TRP A 252 8.49 1.16 -12.71
C TRP A 252 9.87 1.67 -12.36
N ASN A 253 10.68 1.99 -13.38
CA ASN A 253 11.97 2.66 -13.20
C ASN A 253 11.74 4.16 -13.04
N MET A 254 11.47 4.57 -11.81
CA MET A 254 11.11 5.95 -11.48
C MET A 254 12.23 6.94 -11.80
N GLY A 255 13.48 6.47 -11.73
CA GLY A 255 14.64 7.28 -12.12
C GLY A 255 14.68 7.57 -13.62
N ALA A 256 14.37 6.58 -14.47
CA ALA A 256 14.27 6.79 -15.92
C ALA A 256 13.10 7.73 -16.26
N ILE A 257 11.96 7.58 -15.58
CA ILE A 257 10.80 8.47 -15.74
C ILE A 257 11.17 9.91 -15.33
N ALA A 258 11.81 10.09 -14.19
CA ALA A 258 12.25 11.40 -13.73
C ALA A 258 13.26 12.05 -14.71
N SER A 259 14.15 11.23 -15.30
CA SER A 259 15.15 11.70 -16.27
C SER A 259 14.53 12.15 -17.61
N ALA A 260 13.35 11.68 -17.97
CA ALA A 260 12.62 12.18 -19.14
C ALA A 260 12.17 13.63 -18.97
N GLY A 261 11.93 14.08 -17.74
CA GLY A 261 11.60 15.46 -17.41
C GLY A 261 10.25 15.95 -17.95
N GLY A 262 9.92 17.19 -17.64
CA GLY A 262 8.71 17.85 -18.11
C GLY A 262 7.42 17.42 -17.40
N GLU A 263 6.30 18.01 -17.80
CA GLU A 263 5.00 17.81 -17.14
C GLU A 263 4.46 16.38 -17.29
N ASN A 264 4.70 15.73 -18.44
CA ASN A 264 4.24 14.37 -18.67
C ASN A 264 4.96 13.36 -17.77
N ALA A 265 6.26 13.52 -17.57
CA ALA A 265 7.02 12.67 -16.65
C ALA A 265 6.55 12.88 -15.20
N LEU A 266 6.33 14.14 -14.78
CA LEU A 266 5.80 14.46 -13.46
C LEU A 266 4.40 13.88 -13.24
N LYS A 267 3.51 14.02 -14.22
CA LYS A 267 2.17 13.44 -14.18
C LYS A 267 2.23 11.91 -14.04
N LEU A 268 3.02 11.25 -14.89
CA LEU A 268 3.19 9.79 -14.85
C LEU A 268 3.78 9.33 -13.50
N PHE A 269 4.82 10.01 -13.02
CA PHE A 269 5.44 9.70 -11.74
C PHE A 269 4.42 9.72 -10.59
N ARG A 270 3.56 10.74 -10.55
CA ARG A 270 2.47 10.87 -9.57
C ARG A 270 1.39 9.81 -9.75
N GLN A 271 1.02 9.49 -11.00
CA GLN A 271 0.02 8.43 -11.30
C GLN A 271 0.51 7.05 -10.82
N ILE A 272 1.80 6.73 -11.03
CA ILE A 272 2.39 5.47 -10.55
C ILE A 272 2.36 5.39 -9.03
N LEU A 273 2.68 6.47 -8.32
CA LEU A 273 2.62 6.49 -6.85
C LEU A 273 1.18 6.34 -6.35
N LEU A 274 0.22 6.97 -7.00
CA LEU A 274 -1.21 6.80 -6.68
C LEU A 274 -1.64 5.35 -6.92
N ALA A 275 -1.28 4.76 -8.08
CA ALA A 275 -1.57 3.36 -8.39
C ALA A 275 -0.96 2.40 -7.37
N ALA A 276 0.29 2.67 -6.95
CA ALA A 276 0.98 1.85 -5.93
C ALA A 276 0.29 1.87 -4.56
N GLY A 277 -0.51 2.91 -4.26
CA GLY A 277 -1.32 3.00 -3.05
C GLY A 277 -2.79 2.62 -3.23
N SER A 278 -3.21 2.22 -4.44
CA SER A 278 -4.61 1.92 -4.77
C SER A 278 -4.98 0.48 -4.40
N ILE A 279 -5.37 0.26 -3.15
CA ILE A 279 -5.79 -1.06 -2.62
C ILE A 279 -7.12 -1.47 -3.28
N PRO A 280 -7.19 -2.59 -4.01
CA PRO A 280 -8.40 -3.02 -4.70
C PRO A 280 -9.61 -3.20 -3.79
N GLY A 281 -10.77 -2.75 -4.26
CA GLY A 281 -12.00 -2.72 -3.49
C GLY A 281 -12.08 -1.52 -2.53
N ALA A 282 -10.99 -1.18 -1.84
CA ALA A 282 -10.95 0.02 -1.00
C ALA A 282 -10.81 1.29 -1.85
N PHE A 283 -9.87 1.32 -2.78
CA PHE A 283 -9.52 2.49 -3.59
C PHE A 283 -9.65 2.21 -5.09
N PRO A 284 -9.99 3.24 -5.90
CA PRO A 284 -10.12 3.06 -7.34
C PRO A 284 -8.76 2.73 -7.97
N PRO A 285 -8.72 1.81 -8.95
CA PRO A 285 -7.51 1.56 -9.72
C PRO A 285 -7.15 2.77 -10.58
N VAL A 286 -5.90 2.85 -11.00
CA VAL A 286 -5.38 3.93 -11.82
C VAL A 286 -5.12 3.43 -13.24
N LEU A 287 -5.69 4.12 -14.22
CA LEU A 287 -5.42 3.85 -15.63
C LEU A 287 -4.13 4.55 -16.06
N ILE A 288 -3.18 3.80 -16.61
CA ILE A 288 -1.90 4.29 -17.12
C ILE A 288 -1.82 4.02 -18.63
N ASP A 289 -1.63 5.10 -19.40
CA ASP A 289 -1.56 5.02 -20.85
C ASP A 289 -0.23 4.44 -21.31
N VAL A 290 -0.31 3.46 -22.20
CA VAL A 290 0.82 2.77 -22.81
C VAL A 290 0.64 2.64 -24.32
N GLU A 291 1.72 2.25 -25.00
CA GLU A 291 1.71 2.04 -26.44
C GLU A 291 2.40 0.72 -26.80
N SER A 292 1.79 -0.05 -27.69
CA SER A 292 2.36 -1.25 -28.29
C SER A 292 2.09 -1.22 -29.78
N GLN A 293 3.12 -1.34 -30.61
CA GLN A 293 3.03 -1.41 -32.08
C GLN A 293 2.20 -0.25 -32.71
N GLY A 294 2.32 0.96 -32.14
CA GLY A 294 1.57 2.14 -32.59
C GLY A 294 0.13 2.22 -32.08
N LYS A 295 -0.37 1.24 -31.34
CA LYS A 295 -1.68 1.26 -30.70
C LYS A 295 -1.56 1.76 -29.26
N ARG A 296 -2.38 2.75 -28.90
CA ARG A 296 -2.48 3.27 -27.53
C ARG A 296 -3.66 2.66 -26.79
N PHE A 297 -3.44 2.29 -25.55
CA PHE A 297 -4.46 1.79 -24.64
C PHE A 297 -4.06 2.11 -23.18
N SER A 298 -5.00 1.92 -22.26
CA SER A 298 -4.75 2.15 -20.84
C SER A 298 -4.78 0.84 -20.09
N GLU A 299 -3.71 0.51 -19.39
CA GLU A 299 -3.62 -0.60 -18.44
C GLU A 299 -4.21 -0.19 -17.10
N MET A 300 -4.81 -1.13 -16.37
CA MET A 300 -5.40 -0.89 -15.06
C MET A 300 -4.45 -1.33 -13.96
N HIS A 301 -3.92 -0.36 -13.22
CA HIS A 301 -2.96 -0.59 -12.16
C HIS A 301 -3.55 -0.40 -10.77
N ALA A 302 -3.14 -1.25 -9.84
CA ALA A 302 -3.48 -1.19 -8.42
C ALA A 302 -2.24 -1.42 -7.55
N ASP A 303 -2.45 -1.45 -6.22
CA ASP A 303 -1.39 -1.65 -5.22
C ASP A 303 -0.55 -2.89 -5.53
N GLY A 304 0.76 -2.71 -5.52
CA GLY A 304 1.73 -3.78 -5.77
C GLY A 304 1.71 -4.88 -4.71
N GLY A 305 1.15 -4.61 -3.52
CA GLY A 305 1.00 -5.58 -2.43
C GLY A 305 0.09 -6.76 -2.77
N MET A 306 -0.65 -6.71 -3.88
CA MET A 306 -1.37 -7.88 -4.40
C MET A 306 -0.42 -8.98 -4.88
N CYS A 307 0.66 -8.59 -5.58
CA CYS A 307 1.64 -9.52 -6.13
C CYS A 307 2.84 -9.72 -5.21
N ALA A 308 3.31 -8.65 -4.56
CA ALA A 308 4.52 -8.69 -3.74
C ALA A 308 4.46 -7.67 -2.60
N GLN A 309 4.70 -8.12 -1.38
CA GLN A 309 4.68 -7.23 -0.21
C GLN A 309 5.90 -6.30 -0.13
N PHE A 310 6.98 -6.66 -0.76
CA PHE A 310 8.19 -5.86 -1.05
C PHE A 310 8.87 -6.45 -2.29
N TYR A 311 9.83 -5.76 -2.86
CA TYR A 311 10.49 -6.22 -4.08
C TYR A 311 12.02 -6.09 -3.99
N VAL A 312 12.71 -7.21 -4.17
CA VAL A 312 14.19 -7.28 -4.27
C VAL A 312 14.58 -7.70 -5.69
N ALA A 313 13.99 -8.78 -6.18
CA ALA A 313 14.20 -9.35 -7.52
C ALA A 313 13.01 -10.27 -7.85
N PRO A 314 12.86 -10.71 -9.12
CA PRO A 314 11.93 -11.76 -9.50
C PRO A 314 12.05 -13.01 -8.64
N GLU A 315 10.92 -13.63 -8.31
CA GLU A 315 10.87 -14.82 -7.45
C GLU A 315 11.80 -15.94 -7.94
N ALA A 316 11.84 -16.17 -9.24
CA ALA A 316 12.70 -17.20 -9.82
C ALA A 316 14.21 -16.97 -9.57
N LEU A 317 14.65 -15.69 -9.50
CA LEU A 317 16.04 -15.36 -9.15
C LEU A 317 16.32 -15.53 -7.65
N LEU A 318 15.30 -15.44 -6.80
CA LEU A 318 15.40 -15.64 -5.36
C LEU A 318 15.19 -17.09 -4.93
N ALA A 319 14.77 -17.96 -5.86
CA ALA A 319 14.52 -19.38 -5.58
C ALA A 319 15.82 -20.08 -5.15
N SER A 320 15.69 -21.06 -4.24
CA SER A 320 16.82 -21.84 -3.71
C SER A 320 17.58 -22.63 -4.80
N THR A 321 16.93 -22.87 -5.92
CA THR A 321 17.53 -23.54 -7.10
C THR A 321 18.24 -22.56 -8.04
N SER A 322 18.08 -21.25 -7.86
CA SER A 322 18.72 -20.23 -8.69
C SER A 322 20.22 -20.20 -8.43
N LYS A 323 20.98 -20.05 -9.52
CA LYS A 323 22.43 -19.79 -9.47
C LYS A 323 22.76 -18.31 -9.57
N TYR A 324 21.73 -17.46 -9.71
CA TYR A 324 21.90 -16.03 -9.82
C TYR A 324 22.35 -15.45 -8.47
N LYS A 325 23.42 -14.66 -8.52
CA LYS A 325 23.89 -13.90 -7.36
C LYS A 325 23.45 -12.47 -7.52
N LEU A 326 22.69 -11.97 -6.54
CA LEU A 326 22.34 -10.56 -6.49
C LEU A 326 23.63 -9.72 -6.47
N PRO A 327 23.74 -8.69 -7.32
CA PRO A 327 24.95 -7.86 -7.37
C PRO A 327 25.05 -6.86 -6.20
N ALA A 328 24.19 -7.00 -5.20
CA ALA A 328 24.15 -6.15 -4.01
C ALA A 328 25.24 -6.53 -3.01
N ASP A 329 25.82 -5.55 -2.32
CA ASP A 329 26.70 -5.76 -1.17
C ASP A 329 25.93 -6.12 0.09
N GLY A 330 24.68 -5.67 0.18
CA GLY A 330 23.77 -5.96 1.27
C GLY A 330 22.32 -5.65 0.89
N ILE A 331 21.40 -6.42 1.45
CA ILE A 331 19.96 -6.22 1.32
C ILE A 331 19.42 -5.72 2.65
N TYR A 332 18.79 -4.55 2.62
CA TYR A 332 18.07 -3.95 3.72
C TYR A 332 16.58 -4.08 3.45
N LEU A 333 15.87 -4.82 4.30
CA LEU A 333 14.41 -4.92 4.27
C LEU A 333 13.83 -4.13 5.42
N ILE A 334 12.93 -3.20 5.13
CA ILE A 334 12.10 -2.53 6.14
C ILE A 334 10.66 -2.99 5.92
N ILE A 335 10.15 -3.76 6.87
CA ILE A 335 8.82 -4.34 6.81
C ILE A 335 7.88 -3.53 7.69
N ASN A 336 6.97 -2.81 7.06
CA ASN A 336 5.99 -1.93 7.67
C ASN A 336 4.72 -2.70 8.09
N THR A 337 4.89 -3.89 8.61
CA THR A 337 3.78 -4.73 9.08
C THR A 337 4.28 -5.56 10.25
N GLN A 338 3.49 -5.63 11.31
CA GLN A 338 3.78 -6.56 12.40
C GLN A 338 3.53 -8.00 11.93
N LEU A 339 4.59 -8.80 11.83
CA LEU A 339 4.53 -10.13 11.22
C LEU A 339 4.13 -11.26 12.19
N THR A 340 4.15 -11.00 13.48
CA THR A 340 3.65 -11.97 14.47
C THR A 340 2.14 -12.08 14.40
N PRO A 341 1.58 -13.29 14.53
CA PRO A 341 0.14 -13.45 14.72
C PRO A 341 -0.30 -12.68 15.97
N ASP A 342 -1.36 -11.90 15.85
CA ASP A 342 -2.06 -11.27 16.96
C ASP A 342 -3.42 -11.98 17.15
N PHE A 343 -3.78 -12.22 18.42
CA PHE A 343 -5.06 -12.81 18.73
C PHE A 343 -6.12 -11.72 18.94
N SER A 344 -7.19 -11.76 18.15
CA SER A 344 -8.38 -10.96 18.41
C SER A 344 -9.62 -11.74 17.96
N VAL A 345 -10.71 -11.61 18.71
CA VAL A 345 -11.99 -12.20 18.35
C VAL A 345 -12.61 -11.37 17.24
N THR A 346 -12.75 -11.96 16.06
CA THR A 346 -13.30 -11.27 14.88
C THR A 346 -14.83 -11.27 14.95
N GLU A 347 -15.43 -10.12 14.73
CA GLU A 347 -16.88 -10.00 14.62
C GLU A 347 -17.42 -10.81 13.44
N ARG A 348 -18.61 -11.40 13.63
CA ARG A 348 -19.28 -12.23 12.60
C ARG A 348 -20.05 -11.36 11.61
N SER A 349 -19.30 -10.51 10.88
CA SER A 349 -19.83 -9.67 9.81
C SER A 349 -18.83 -9.62 8.65
N LEU A 350 -19.30 -9.27 7.45
CA LEU A 350 -18.54 -9.40 6.20
C LEU A 350 -17.20 -8.65 6.26
N LEU A 351 -17.23 -7.37 6.60
CA LEU A 351 -16.05 -6.51 6.52
C LEU A 351 -14.94 -6.89 7.54
N PRO A 352 -15.23 -7.11 8.84
CA PRO A 352 -14.23 -7.59 9.78
C PRO A 352 -13.60 -8.94 9.37
N ILE A 353 -14.41 -9.87 8.84
CA ILE A 353 -13.91 -11.16 8.35
C ILE A 353 -12.98 -10.96 7.13
N MET A 354 -13.37 -10.11 6.17
CA MET A 354 -12.55 -9.79 5.01
C MET A 354 -11.23 -9.13 5.40
N ILE A 355 -11.26 -8.09 6.24
CA ILE A 355 -10.07 -7.38 6.74
C ILE A 355 -9.13 -8.37 7.44
N ARG A 356 -9.69 -9.22 8.31
CA ARG A 356 -8.91 -10.23 9.03
C ARG A 356 -8.28 -11.25 8.07
N GLY A 357 -9.04 -11.71 7.08
CA GLY A 357 -8.56 -12.61 6.02
C GLY A 357 -7.40 -12.00 5.24
N ILE A 358 -7.53 -10.77 4.79
CA ILE A 358 -6.47 -10.03 4.09
C ILE A 358 -5.23 -9.91 4.99
N SER A 359 -5.40 -9.54 6.27
CA SER A 359 -4.28 -9.44 7.23
C SER A 359 -3.53 -10.77 7.37
N VAL A 360 -4.23 -11.90 7.43
CA VAL A 360 -3.61 -13.24 7.49
C VAL A 360 -2.81 -13.54 6.23
N ILE A 361 -3.37 -13.25 5.05
CA ILE A 361 -2.69 -13.45 3.75
C ILE A 361 -1.43 -12.59 3.68
N VAL A 362 -1.53 -11.30 3.97
CA VAL A 362 -0.41 -10.34 3.96
C VAL A 362 0.70 -10.80 4.89
N LYS A 363 0.40 -11.10 6.16
CA LYS A 363 1.40 -11.55 7.15
C LYS A 363 2.08 -12.86 6.72
N THR A 364 1.31 -13.80 6.17
CA THR A 364 1.84 -15.10 5.74
C THR A 364 2.72 -14.96 4.50
N LEU A 365 2.25 -14.22 3.49
CA LEU A 365 3.01 -13.95 2.28
C LEU A 365 4.31 -13.20 2.60
N THR A 366 4.24 -12.16 3.42
CA THR A 366 5.43 -11.37 3.80
C THR A 366 6.48 -12.22 4.49
N ARG A 367 6.09 -13.08 5.45
CA ARG A 367 7.04 -14.00 6.12
C ARG A 367 7.72 -14.94 5.11
N SER A 368 6.93 -15.52 4.20
CA SER A 368 7.47 -16.41 3.15
C SER A 368 8.48 -15.68 2.27
N MET A 369 8.14 -14.48 1.78
CA MET A 369 9.01 -13.66 0.96
C MET A 369 10.29 -13.22 1.70
N VAL A 370 10.20 -12.87 2.98
CA VAL A 370 11.39 -12.53 3.81
C VAL A 370 12.33 -13.72 3.93
N HIS A 371 11.79 -14.92 4.18
CA HIS A 371 12.61 -16.13 4.24
C HIS A 371 13.27 -16.44 2.89
N GLN A 372 12.55 -16.28 1.77
CA GLN A 372 13.10 -16.48 0.43
C GLN A 372 14.23 -15.49 0.15
N ALA A 373 14.04 -14.19 0.42
CA ALA A 373 15.07 -13.17 0.25
C ALA A 373 16.29 -13.42 1.15
N TYR A 374 16.09 -13.85 2.40
CA TYR A 374 17.16 -14.23 3.30
C TYR A 374 17.98 -15.42 2.77
N GLN A 375 17.31 -16.48 2.29
CA GLN A 375 18.00 -17.65 1.74
C GLN A 375 18.80 -17.29 0.50
N ALA A 376 18.24 -16.47 -0.40
CA ALA A 376 18.93 -15.99 -1.59
C ALA A 376 20.18 -15.15 -1.23
N ALA A 377 20.05 -14.24 -0.26
CA ALA A 377 21.17 -13.45 0.24
C ALA A 377 22.26 -14.33 0.85
N LYS A 378 21.89 -15.29 1.68
CA LYS A 378 22.81 -16.24 2.32
C LYS A 378 23.56 -17.08 1.30
N GLN A 379 22.86 -17.62 0.29
CA GLN A 379 23.46 -18.40 -0.79
C GLN A 379 24.41 -17.57 -1.66
N GLY A 380 24.04 -16.31 -1.90
CA GLY A 380 24.83 -15.35 -2.68
C GLY A 380 26.02 -14.76 -1.93
N GLY A 381 26.12 -14.95 -0.60
CA GLY A 381 27.12 -14.30 0.25
C GLY A 381 26.85 -12.79 0.42
N VAL A 382 25.59 -12.36 0.25
CA VAL A 382 25.15 -10.96 0.38
C VAL A 382 24.73 -10.71 1.83
N ALA A 383 25.15 -9.59 2.42
CA ALA A 383 24.72 -9.21 3.76
C ALA A 383 23.21 -8.99 3.82
N PHE A 384 22.55 -9.42 4.91
CA PHE A 384 21.11 -9.29 5.08
C PHE A 384 20.79 -8.50 6.34
N SER A 385 19.89 -7.53 6.22
CA SER A 385 19.47 -6.63 7.29
C SER A 385 17.95 -6.47 7.26
N LEU A 386 17.28 -6.88 8.32
CA LEU A 386 15.82 -6.88 8.42
C LEU A 386 15.36 -6.02 9.58
N ALA A 387 14.56 -4.99 9.29
CA ALA A 387 13.84 -4.19 10.29
C ALA A 387 12.35 -4.50 10.21
N THR A 388 11.73 -4.76 11.36
CA THR A 388 10.29 -5.03 11.47
C THR A 388 9.73 -4.36 12.71
N ILE A 389 8.44 -4.07 12.69
CA ILE A 389 7.73 -3.57 13.88
C ILE A 389 7.91 -4.56 15.02
N PRO A 390 8.45 -4.12 16.18
CA PRO A 390 8.71 -5.01 17.29
C PRO A 390 7.40 -5.55 17.90
N THR A 391 7.44 -6.79 18.37
CA THR A 391 6.29 -7.45 19.01
C THR A 391 5.86 -6.77 20.31
N THR A 392 6.74 -5.97 20.90
CA THR A 392 6.49 -5.17 22.10
C THR A 392 5.70 -3.90 21.83
N PHE A 393 5.55 -3.50 20.56
CA PHE A 393 4.68 -2.38 20.21
C PHE A 393 3.22 -2.84 20.26
N ALA A 394 2.49 -2.35 21.26
CA ALA A 394 1.12 -2.77 21.58
C ALA A 394 0.10 -1.61 21.53
N GLU A 395 0.50 -0.43 21.02
CA GLU A 395 -0.42 0.71 20.89
C GLU A 395 -1.52 0.37 19.88
N PRO A 396 -2.80 0.43 20.24
CA PRO A 396 -3.87 0.13 19.29
C PRO A 396 -4.17 1.33 18.39
N ALA A 397 -4.35 1.11 17.10
CA ALA A 397 -4.92 2.11 16.21
C ALA A 397 -6.44 2.24 16.46
N ARG A 398 -6.96 3.45 16.56
CA ARG A 398 -8.40 3.75 16.74
C ARG A 398 -9.17 3.76 15.43
N GLY A 399 -8.46 3.74 14.30
CA GLY A 399 -9.02 3.76 12.96
C GLY A 399 -7.93 3.77 11.89
N ALA A 400 -8.34 3.89 10.64
CA ALA A 400 -7.40 4.02 9.52
C ALA A 400 -6.62 5.34 9.64
N PHE A 401 -5.32 5.31 9.46
CA PHE A 401 -4.42 6.48 9.53
C PHE A 401 -4.60 7.31 10.81
N ASP A 402 -4.69 6.63 11.96
CA ASP A 402 -4.70 7.26 13.27
C ASP A 402 -3.36 7.96 13.52
N THR A 403 -3.39 9.30 13.58
CA THR A 403 -2.20 10.13 13.68
C THR A 403 -1.40 9.85 14.96
N GLU A 404 -2.06 9.58 16.09
CA GLU A 404 -1.36 9.30 17.37
C GLU A 404 -0.68 7.93 17.35
N TYR A 405 -1.35 6.91 16.80
CA TYR A 405 -0.76 5.61 16.52
C TYR A 405 0.46 5.73 15.61
N MET A 406 0.32 6.46 14.49
CA MET A 406 1.42 6.68 13.54
C MET A 406 2.59 7.40 14.18
N LYS A 407 2.37 8.41 15.03
CA LYS A 407 3.43 9.09 15.78
C LYS A 407 4.15 8.15 16.76
N ALA A 408 3.38 7.35 17.51
CA ALA A 408 3.95 6.39 18.43
C ALA A 408 4.85 5.38 17.70
N LEU A 409 4.34 4.81 16.61
CA LEU A 409 5.07 3.85 15.78
C LEU A 409 6.29 4.47 15.10
N PHE A 410 6.18 5.70 14.59
CA PHE A 410 7.28 6.47 14.05
C PHE A 410 8.40 6.65 15.08
N ASN A 411 8.08 7.01 16.33
CA ASN A 411 9.04 7.21 17.39
C ASN A 411 9.78 5.91 17.74
N VAL A 412 9.11 4.77 17.73
CA VAL A 412 9.76 3.46 17.91
C VAL A 412 10.82 3.24 16.82
N GLY A 413 10.45 3.43 15.53
CA GLY A 413 11.40 3.31 14.44
C GLY A 413 12.56 4.32 14.54
N LEU A 414 12.25 5.56 14.90
CA LEU A 414 13.24 6.63 15.05
C LEU A 414 14.31 6.29 16.10
N GLU A 415 13.90 5.83 17.27
CA GLU A 415 14.84 5.45 18.33
C GLU A 415 15.66 4.21 17.96
N GLN A 416 15.04 3.21 17.34
CA GLN A 416 15.77 2.05 16.85
C GLN A 416 16.80 2.41 15.77
N GLY A 417 16.46 3.31 14.85
CA GLY A 417 17.36 3.82 13.81
C GLY A 417 18.54 4.57 14.41
N LYS A 418 18.30 5.48 15.36
CA LYS A 418 19.34 6.24 16.08
C LYS A 418 20.31 5.33 16.82
N ASN A 419 19.77 4.37 17.56
CA ASN A 419 20.56 3.50 18.42
C ASN A 419 21.24 2.37 17.64
N GLY A 420 20.92 2.16 16.36
CA GLY A 420 21.45 1.09 15.54
C GLY A 420 20.87 -0.29 15.87
N THR A 421 19.70 -0.35 16.50
CA THR A 421 19.03 -1.59 16.92
C THR A 421 17.87 -2.00 15.98
N ALA A 422 17.66 -1.24 14.90
CA ALA A 422 16.54 -1.50 13.97
C ALA A 422 16.69 -2.81 13.18
N PHE A 423 17.93 -3.20 12.87
CA PHE A 423 18.16 -4.31 11.95
C PHE A 423 18.71 -5.56 12.67
N VAL A 424 18.16 -6.71 12.26
CA VAL A 424 18.67 -8.05 12.59
C VAL A 424 19.21 -8.70 11.32
N SER A 425 20.19 -9.59 11.44
CA SER A 425 20.86 -10.25 10.30
C SER A 425 20.14 -11.49 9.79
N GLU A 426 19.07 -11.93 10.46
CA GLU A 426 18.29 -13.11 10.09
C GLU A 426 16.83 -12.97 10.54
N PRO A 427 15.89 -13.64 9.86
CA PRO A 427 14.49 -13.63 10.28
C PRO A 427 14.31 -14.27 11.66
N PRO A 428 13.49 -13.69 12.55
CA PRO A 428 13.26 -14.24 13.89
C PRO A 428 12.68 -15.66 13.86
N ALA A 429 13.29 -16.59 14.59
CA ALA A 429 12.81 -17.98 14.70
C ALA A 429 11.39 -18.07 15.26
N ALA A 430 10.95 -17.09 16.04
CA ALA A 430 9.60 -17.00 16.61
C ALA A 430 8.48 -16.94 15.55
N TRP A 431 8.78 -16.50 14.33
CA TRP A 431 7.79 -16.48 13.24
C TRP A 431 7.35 -17.89 12.79
N LEU A 432 8.19 -18.89 13.04
CA LEU A 432 7.93 -20.29 12.69
C LEU A 432 7.19 -21.05 13.80
N ARG A 433 7.02 -20.42 14.99
CA ARG A 433 6.32 -21.02 16.12
C ARG A 433 5.05 -20.24 16.40
N PRO A 434 3.91 -20.92 16.66
CA PRO A 434 2.75 -20.23 17.20
C PRO A 434 3.16 -19.50 18.48
N SER A 435 2.78 -18.21 18.61
CA SER A 435 2.96 -17.48 19.88
C SER A 435 2.34 -18.33 21.01
N PRO A 436 3.04 -18.61 22.11
CA PRO A 436 2.39 -19.17 23.25
C PRO A 436 1.25 -18.22 23.61
N ALA A 437 0.02 -18.74 23.63
CA ALA A 437 -1.13 -17.96 24.05
C ALA A 437 -0.75 -17.22 25.33
N SER A 438 -0.87 -15.89 25.31
CA SER A 438 -0.79 -15.09 26.52
C SER A 438 -1.89 -15.63 27.45
N ARG A 439 -1.46 -16.37 28.47
CA ARG A 439 -2.31 -16.87 29.54
C ARG A 439 -2.82 -15.72 30.39
#